data_070ccbe26af76c4349fcd256aa09ba3f
#
_entry.id   070ccbe26af76c4349fcd256aa09ba3f
#
_cell.length_a   1.000
_cell.length_b   1.000
_cell.length_c   1.000
_cell.angle_alpha   90.00
_cell.angle_beta   90.00
_cell.angle_gamma   90.00
#
_symmetry.space_group_name_H-M   'P 1'
#
loop_
_entity.id
_entity.type
_entity.pdbx_description
1 polymer ?
#
loop_
_entity_poly.entity_id
_entity_poly.type
_entity_poly.pdbx_seq_one_letter_code
_entity_poly.pdbx_strand_id
1 'polypeptide(L)'
;IVRHVVLGKDSTGDCLVKGLAKGTTIIDMSSSAPVGTRKLGEDLRQYGIALLDAPVSGGVKGAVAATMSIMIGGDRTLAERYDALLAAMGKRFHVGSLGAGHAAKVLNNYVSAAGLAAAAEAVRVAERFGIEPQVLVNVINASTGRNNSTENKFAQFILNGKFNAGFALGLMAKDLTLAMEVAEACHVPAELGHATLALWKKAESALGAKADHTEIARYVNEQG
;
A
#
# COMPACT_ATOMS: atom_id res chain seq x y z
N ILE A 1 8.98 11.78 5.81
CA ILE A 1 10.22 11.70 5.00
C ILE A 1 10.10 12.63 3.79
N VAL A 2 9.16 12.40 2.83
CA VAL A 2 9.05 13.18 1.58
C VAL A 2 9.02 14.69 1.84
N ARG A 3 8.16 15.16 2.75
CA ARG A 3 8.08 16.58 3.12
C ARG A 3 9.44 17.15 3.55
N HIS A 4 10.23 16.41 4.34
CA HIS A 4 11.55 16.86 4.79
C HIS A 4 12.57 16.92 3.65
N VAL A 5 12.53 15.99 2.71
CA VAL A 5 13.39 16.01 1.52
C VAL A 5 13.02 17.22 0.63
N VAL A 6 11.74 17.48 0.49
CA VAL A 6 11.23 18.52 -0.42
C VAL A 6 11.41 19.92 0.19
N LEU A 7 11.01 20.14 1.45
CA LEU A 7 10.96 21.48 2.09
C LEU A 7 12.06 21.72 3.13
N GLY A 8 12.84 20.69 3.50
CA GLY A 8 13.80 20.75 4.62
C GLY A 8 13.14 20.44 5.96
N LYS A 9 13.97 20.15 6.98
CA LYS A 9 13.50 19.81 8.33
C LYS A 9 13.20 21.08 9.15
N ASP A 10 14.06 22.11 9.05
CA ASP A 10 13.98 23.32 9.87
C ASP A 10 14.36 24.59 9.06
N SER A 11 13.99 24.69 7.80
CA SER A 11 14.25 25.84 6.90
C SER A 11 15.73 26.17 6.64
N THR A 12 16.67 25.54 7.31
CA THR A 12 18.10 25.84 7.28
C THR A 12 18.93 24.82 6.50
N GLY A 13 18.44 23.59 6.31
CA GLY A 13 19.13 22.51 5.59
C GLY A 13 18.93 22.57 4.06
N ASP A 14 19.72 21.79 3.35
CA ASP A 14 19.51 21.55 1.91
C ASP A 14 18.19 20.80 1.69
N CYS A 15 17.43 21.24 0.68
CA CYS A 15 16.17 20.64 0.31
C CYS A 15 15.85 20.89 -1.16
N LEU A 16 14.96 20.10 -1.74
CA LEU A 16 14.69 20.15 -3.17
C LEU A 16 14.19 21.52 -3.65
N VAL A 17 13.30 22.19 -2.89
CA VAL A 17 12.74 23.49 -3.33
C VAL A 17 13.78 24.58 -3.51
N LYS A 18 14.94 24.49 -2.86
CA LYS A 18 16.01 25.47 -3.02
C LYS A 18 16.73 25.36 -4.37
N GLY A 19 16.72 24.17 -4.97
CA GLY A 19 17.38 23.90 -6.26
C GLY A 19 16.42 23.78 -7.45
N LEU A 20 15.11 23.76 -7.23
CA LEU A 20 14.13 23.60 -8.29
C LEU A 20 13.68 24.94 -8.87
N ALA A 21 13.62 25.02 -10.20
CA ALA A 21 13.06 26.19 -10.89
C ALA A 21 11.52 26.24 -10.74
N LYS A 22 10.97 27.45 -10.81
CA LYS A 22 9.50 27.64 -10.95
C LYS A 22 8.99 26.90 -12.18
N GLY A 23 7.83 26.27 -12.09
CA GLY A 23 7.24 25.45 -13.16
C GLY A 23 7.67 24.00 -13.11
N THR A 24 8.62 23.61 -12.24
CA THR A 24 8.97 22.19 -12.04
C THR A 24 7.80 21.40 -11.46
N THR A 25 7.69 20.14 -11.83
CA THR A 25 6.72 19.19 -11.26
C THR A 25 7.47 18.11 -10.46
N ILE A 26 7.07 17.91 -9.23
CA ILE A 26 7.47 16.76 -8.42
C ILE A 26 6.43 15.65 -8.61
N ILE A 27 6.87 14.43 -8.89
CA ILE A 27 6.02 13.23 -8.94
C ILE A 27 6.44 12.32 -7.78
N ASP A 28 5.60 12.29 -6.72
CA ASP A 28 5.85 11.43 -5.55
C ASP A 28 5.29 10.02 -5.80
N MET A 29 6.17 9.08 -6.08
CA MET A 29 5.83 7.68 -6.33
C MET A 29 5.94 6.80 -5.07
N SER A 30 6.14 7.39 -3.90
CA SER A 30 6.24 6.68 -2.63
C SER A 30 4.86 6.30 -2.05
N SER A 31 4.83 5.59 -0.91
CA SER A 31 3.63 5.39 -0.09
C SER A 31 3.62 6.42 1.04
N SER A 32 3.04 7.59 0.78
CA SER A 32 2.95 8.73 1.70
C SER A 32 1.54 8.91 2.26
N ALA A 33 1.44 9.67 3.36
CA ALA A 33 0.16 10.03 3.98
C ALA A 33 -0.67 10.94 3.03
N PRO A 34 -1.89 10.55 2.62
CA PRO A 34 -2.67 11.29 1.64
C PRO A 34 -2.99 12.73 2.07
N VAL A 35 -3.34 12.92 3.35
CA VAL A 35 -3.62 14.24 3.93
C VAL A 35 -2.34 15.10 3.93
N GLY A 36 -1.20 14.50 4.30
CA GLY A 36 0.11 15.17 4.26
C GLY A 36 0.53 15.58 2.85
N THR A 37 0.18 14.80 1.83
CA THR A 37 0.43 15.11 0.42
C THR A 37 -0.33 16.34 -0.05
N ARG A 38 -1.60 16.48 0.34
CA ARG A 38 -2.38 17.69 0.03
C ARG A 38 -1.74 18.95 0.63
N LYS A 39 -1.34 18.86 1.91
CA LYS A 39 -0.66 19.96 2.58
C LYS A 39 0.69 20.30 1.94
N LEU A 40 1.46 19.27 1.55
CA LEU A 40 2.72 19.49 0.82
C LEU A 40 2.50 20.22 -0.50
N GLY A 41 1.45 19.86 -1.25
CA GLY A 41 1.11 20.54 -2.49
C GLY A 41 0.71 22.01 -2.29
N GLU A 42 0.00 22.32 -1.20
CA GLU A 42 -0.32 23.72 -0.82
C GLU A 42 0.96 24.51 -0.53
N ASP A 43 1.86 23.96 0.27
CA ASP A 43 3.14 24.60 0.60
C ASP A 43 4.02 24.81 -0.65
N LEU A 44 4.00 23.88 -1.62
CA LEU A 44 4.79 23.98 -2.86
C LEU A 44 4.30 25.08 -3.82
N ARG A 45 3.03 25.47 -3.75
CA ARG A 45 2.47 26.54 -4.59
C ARG A 45 3.22 27.87 -4.43
N GLN A 46 3.67 28.21 -3.21
CA GLN A 46 4.43 29.42 -2.96
C GLN A 46 5.80 29.46 -3.69
N TYR A 47 6.34 28.28 -4.03
CA TYR A 47 7.57 28.14 -4.81
C TYR A 47 7.31 28.01 -6.32
N GLY A 48 6.03 28.02 -6.74
CA GLY A 48 5.65 27.79 -8.13
C GLY A 48 5.96 26.36 -8.63
N ILE A 49 5.97 25.39 -7.71
CA ILE A 49 6.25 23.97 -7.99
C ILE A 49 4.96 23.19 -7.90
N ALA A 50 4.68 22.37 -8.90
CA ALA A 50 3.53 21.48 -8.92
C ALA A 50 3.86 20.10 -8.29
N LEU A 51 2.84 19.41 -7.76
CA LEU A 51 2.96 18.07 -7.19
C LEU A 51 1.92 17.14 -7.81
N LEU A 52 2.36 15.95 -8.21
CA LEU A 52 1.53 14.79 -8.48
C LEU A 52 1.91 13.69 -7.48
N ASP A 53 0.94 12.97 -6.98
CA ASP A 53 1.18 11.72 -6.26
C ASP A 53 0.85 10.53 -7.17
N ALA A 54 1.82 9.63 -7.31
CA ALA A 54 1.75 8.53 -8.27
C ALA A 54 2.28 7.20 -7.68
N PRO A 55 1.79 6.78 -6.49
CA PRO A 55 2.22 5.53 -5.89
C PRO A 55 1.95 4.33 -6.79
N VAL A 56 2.76 3.27 -6.59
CA VAL A 56 2.75 2.09 -7.45
C VAL A 56 2.32 0.83 -6.70
N SER A 57 1.80 -0.14 -7.45
CA SER A 57 1.52 -1.50 -6.99
C SER A 57 1.99 -2.52 -8.02
N GLY A 58 2.49 -3.68 -7.57
CA GLY A 58 3.04 -4.74 -8.43
C GLY A 58 4.34 -5.34 -7.88
N GLY A 59 4.92 -4.72 -6.83
CA GLY A 59 6.15 -5.19 -6.20
C GLY A 59 7.34 -5.19 -7.17
N VAL A 60 8.42 -5.87 -6.78
CA VAL A 60 9.66 -5.96 -7.59
C VAL A 60 9.40 -6.62 -8.94
N LYS A 61 8.57 -7.66 -8.99
CA LYS A 61 8.21 -8.34 -10.25
C LYS A 61 7.53 -7.39 -11.24
N GLY A 62 6.58 -6.58 -10.77
CA GLY A 62 5.91 -5.58 -11.59
C GLY A 62 6.85 -4.48 -12.08
N ALA A 63 7.80 -4.07 -11.24
CA ALA A 63 8.81 -3.06 -11.61
C ALA A 63 9.74 -3.58 -12.71
N VAL A 64 10.28 -4.80 -12.56
CA VAL A 64 11.15 -5.44 -13.56
C VAL A 64 10.43 -5.65 -14.90
N ALA A 65 9.15 -6.04 -14.86
CA ALA A 65 8.35 -6.29 -16.04
C ALA A 65 7.70 -5.03 -16.64
N ALA A 66 7.87 -3.86 -16.02
CA ALA A 66 7.18 -2.62 -16.39
C ALA A 66 5.64 -2.77 -16.44
N THR A 67 5.07 -3.53 -15.51
CA THR A 67 3.63 -3.84 -15.42
C THR A 67 2.98 -3.32 -14.15
N MET A 68 3.59 -2.33 -13.51
CA MET A 68 3.03 -1.72 -12.29
C MET A 68 1.67 -1.06 -12.53
N SER A 69 0.82 -1.07 -11.53
CA SER A 69 -0.34 -0.18 -11.47
C SER A 69 0.09 1.13 -10.83
N ILE A 70 -0.07 2.25 -11.52
CA ILE A 70 0.31 3.60 -11.09
C ILE A 70 -0.96 4.39 -10.83
N MET A 71 -1.18 4.82 -9.59
CA MET A 71 -2.38 5.52 -9.14
C MET A 71 -2.10 7.02 -9.05
N ILE A 72 -2.52 7.79 -10.04
CA ILE A 72 -2.14 9.20 -10.19
C ILE A 72 -3.19 10.12 -9.56
N GLY A 73 -2.77 10.90 -8.57
CA GLY A 73 -3.55 12.01 -7.99
C GLY A 73 -2.95 13.36 -8.37
N GLY A 74 -3.81 14.33 -8.62
CA GLY A 74 -3.42 15.69 -8.98
C GLY A 74 -4.13 16.23 -10.22
N ASP A 75 -3.65 17.33 -10.75
CA ASP A 75 -4.20 17.94 -11.96
C ASP A 75 -4.09 16.99 -13.17
N ARG A 76 -5.21 16.77 -13.86
CA ARG A 76 -5.29 15.82 -14.98
C ARG A 76 -4.43 16.27 -16.16
N THR A 77 -4.47 17.54 -16.50
CA THR A 77 -3.69 18.08 -17.63
C THR A 77 -2.21 17.98 -17.35
N LEU A 78 -1.81 18.21 -16.10
CA LEU A 78 -0.44 18.02 -15.66
C LEU A 78 -0.02 16.55 -15.74
N ALA A 79 -0.87 15.61 -15.29
CA ALA A 79 -0.61 14.17 -15.37
C ALA A 79 -0.41 13.69 -16.82
N GLU A 80 -1.21 14.20 -17.75
CA GLU A 80 -1.13 13.90 -19.18
C GLU A 80 0.21 14.29 -19.80
N ARG A 81 0.87 15.36 -19.32
CA ARG A 81 2.23 15.75 -19.76
C ARG A 81 3.28 14.68 -19.46
N TYR A 82 3.07 13.89 -18.41
CA TYR A 82 3.99 12.84 -17.99
C TYR A 82 3.50 11.44 -18.36
N ASP A 83 2.44 11.34 -19.19
CA ASP A 83 1.84 10.05 -19.54
C ASP A 83 2.84 9.10 -20.18
N ALA A 84 3.65 9.56 -21.14
CA ALA A 84 4.66 8.74 -21.80
C ALA A 84 5.72 8.22 -20.82
N LEU A 85 6.15 9.05 -19.86
CA LEU A 85 7.10 8.67 -18.82
C LEU A 85 6.51 7.59 -17.92
N LEU A 86 5.30 7.79 -17.44
CA LEU A 86 4.63 6.85 -16.54
C LEU A 86 4.22 5.56 -17.26
N ALA A 87 3.87 5.65 -18.55
CA ALA A 87 3.56 4.49 -19.40
C ALA A 87 4.71 3.49 -19.52
N ALA A 88 5.95 3.98 -19.48
CA ALA A 88 7.13 3.12 -19.52
C ALA A 88 7.28 2.21 -18.29
N MET A 89 6.55 2.52 -17.19
CA MET A 89 6.60 1.76 -15.94
C MET A 89 5.38 0.87 -15.71
N GLY A 90 4.26 1.10 -16.43
CA GLY A 90 3.07 0.27 -16.27
C GLY A 90 1.75 0.95 -16.63
N LYS A 91 0.66 0.39 -16.10
CA LYS A 91 -0.70 0.87 -16.34
C LYS A 91 -1.04 2.05 -15.42
N ARG A 92 -1.47 3.16 -16.00
CA ARG A 92 -1.81 4.41 -15.31
C ARG A 92 -3.30 4.48 -15.02
N PHE A 93 -3.62 4.98 -13.82
CA PHE A 93 -4.98 5.27 -13.36
C PHE A 93 -4.98 6.68 -12.77
N HIS A 94 -5.61 7.64 -13.46
CA HIS A 94 -5.87 8.94 -12.83
C HIS A 94 -7.09 8.80 -11.92
N VAL A 95 -6.85 8.90 -10.61
CA VAL A 95 -7.84 8.55 -9.59
C VAL A 95 -8.48 9.75 -8.89
N GLY A 96 -8.04 10.98 -9.21
CA GLY A 96 -8.65 12.18 -8.66
C GLY A 96 -7.67 13.31 -8.37
N SER A 97 -8.05 14.22 -7.49
CA SER A 97 -7.23 15.35 -7.05
C SER A 97 -5.99 14.91 -6.27
N LEU A 98 -5.09 15.86 -5.98
CA LEU A 98 -3.87 15.60 -5.21
C LEU A 98 -4.15 14.87 -3.90
N GLY A 99 -3.36 13.83 -3.63
CA GLY A 99 -3.51 12.90 -2.51
C GLY A 99 -4.44 11.73 -2.80
N ALA A 100 -5.20 11.74 -3.90
CA ALA A 100 -6.10 10.62 -4.25
C ALA A 100 -5.31 9.36 -4.68
N GLY A 101 -4.15 9.51 -5.31
CA GLY A 101 -3.27 8.40 -5.65
C GLY A 101 -2.79 7.66 -4.39
N HIS A 102 -2.22 8.41 -3.43
CA HIS A 102 -1.82 7.85 -2.13
C HIS A 102 -3.00 7.23 -1.37
N ALA A 103 -4.19 7.87 -1.39
CA ALA A 103 -5.39 7.29 -0.78
C ALA A 103 -5.78 5.97 -1.46
N ALA A 104 -5.84 5.92 -2.78
CA ALA A 104 -6.15 4.71 -3.52
C ALA A 104 -5.14 3.58 -3.20
N LYS A 105 -3.86 3.91 -3.07
CA LYS A 105 -2.81 2.94 -2.71
C LYS A 105 -3.02 2.34 -1.32
N VAL A 106 -3.24 3.15 -0.31
CA VAL A 106 -3.39 2.64 1.07
C VAL A 106 -4.71 1.89 1.24
N LEU A 107 -5.79 2.31 0.58
CA LEU A 107 -7.07 1.60 0.56
C LEU A 107 -6.97 0.25 -0.17
N ASN A 108 -6.25 0.19 -1.30
CA ASN A 108 -5.93 -1.09 -1.95
C ASN A 108 -5.17 -2.04 -1.01
N ASN A 109 -4.17 -1.52 -0.28
CA ASN A 109 -3.40 -2.33 0.65
C ASN A 109 -4.22 -2.76 1.86
N TYR A 110 -5.17 -1.94 2.32
CA TYR A 110 -6.15 -2.34 3.33
C TYR A 110 -6.98 -3.56 2.87
N VAL A 111 -7.57 -3.50 1.68
CA VAL A 111 -8.34 -4.63 1.14
C VAL A 111 -7.49 -5.89 1.00
N SER A 112 -6.23 -5.74 0.54
CA SER A 112 -5.29 -6.86 0.42
C SER A 112 -4.92 -7.46 1.79
N ALA A 113 -4.71 -6.62 2.80
CA ALA A 113 -4.34 -7.03 4.15
C ALA A 113 -5.51 -7.74 4.87
N ALA A 114 -6.73 -7.19 4.76
CA ALA A 114 -7.93 -7.80 5.30
C ALA A 114 -8.19 -9.17 4.65
N GLY A 115 -8.08 -9.25 3.32
CA GLY A 115 -8.27 -10.51 2.58
C GLY A 115 -7.22 -11.57 2.91
N LEU A 116 -5.96 -11.16 3.17
CA LEU A 116 -4.92 -12.10 3.60
C LEU A 116 -5.19 -12.62 5.02
N ALA A 117 -5.56 -11.74 5.96
CA ALA A 117 -5.86 -12.14 7.33
C ALA A 117 -7.08 -13.06 7.39
N ALA A 118 -8.17 -12.69 6.73
CA ALA A 118 -9.38 -13.52 6.68
C ALA A 118 -9.12 -14.92 6.08
N ALA A 119 -8.32 -14.99 5.01
CA ALA A 119 -7.96 -16.26 4.41
C ALA A 119 -7.05 -17.11 5.34
N ALA A 120 -6.13 -16.46 6.08
CA ALA A 120 -5.28 -17.16 7.05
C ALA A 120 -6.12 -17.78 8.20
N GLU A 121 -7.05 -17.02 8.76
CA GLU A 121 -7.98 -17.52 9.78
C GLU A 121 -8.85 -18.66 9.24
N ALA A 122 -9.42 -18.52 8.05
CA ALA A 122 -10.24 -19.56 7.43
C ALA A 122 -9.47 -20.86 7.20
N VAL A 123 -8.22 -20.77 6.70
CA VAL A 123 -7.34 -21.95 6.49
C VAL A 123 -7.02 -22.60 7.84
N ARG A 124 -6.73 -21.81 8.87
CA ARG A 124 -6.47 -22.37 10.22
C ARG A 124 -7.68 -23.09 10.82
N VAL A 125 -8.87 -22.48 10.70
CA VAL A 125 -10.13 -23.13 11.14
C VAL A 125 -10.37 -24.44 10.39
N ALA A 126 -10.19 -24.42 9.07
CA ALA A 126 -10.37 -25.61 8.23
C ALA A 126 -9.41 -26.74 8.63
N GLU A 127 -8.14 -26.43 8.86
CA GLU A 127 -7.14 -27.39 9.34
C GLU A 127 -7.55 -28.06 10.65
N ARG A 128 -8.03 -27.26 11.62
CA ARG A 128 -8.53 -27.77 12.89
C ARG A 128 -9.83 -28.58 12.75
N PHE A 129 -10.61 -28.32 11.72
CA PHE A 129 -11.83 -29.08 11.40
C PHE A 129 -11.52 -30.36 10.62
N GLY A 130 -10.30 -30.55 10.15
CA GLY A 130 -9.89 -31.74 9.40
C GLY A 130 -9.90 -31.57 7.87
N ILE A 131 -9.96 -30.32 7.38
CA ILE A 131 -9.83 -30.01 5.95
C ILE A 131 -8.35 -29.67 5.67
N GLU A 132 -7.77 -30.34 4.69
CA GLU A 132 -6.40 -30.09 4.28
C GLU A 132 -6.27 -28.64 3.75
N PRO A 133 -5.28 -27.84 4.21
CA PRO A 133 -5.11 -26.44 3.85
C PRO A 133 -5.11 -26.14 2.35
N GLN A 134 -4.37 -26.94 1.55
CA GLN A 134 -4.31 -26.76 0.11
C GLN A 134 -5.68 -26.99 -0.56
N VAL A 135 -6.46 -27.97 -0.06
CA VAL A 135 -7.81 -28.24 -0.57
C VAL A 135 -8.73 -27.06 -0.33
N LEU A 136 -8.71 -26.46 0.89
CA LEU A 136 -9.51 -25.28 1.15
C LEU A 136 -9.11 -24.10 0.26
N VAL A 137 -7.81 -23.84 0.08
CA VAL A 137 -7.34 -22.77 -0.81
C VAL A 137 -7.83 -22.98 -2.25
N ASN A 138 -7.80 -24.22 -2.74
CA ASN A 138 -8.32 -24.56 -4.07
C ASN A 138 -9.84 -24.29 -4.17
N VAL A 139 -10.62 -24.65 -3.14
CA VAL A 139 -12.06 -24.35 -3.08
C VAL A 139 -12.32 -22.85 -3.07
N ILE A 140 -11.59 -22.08 -2.25
CA ILE A 140 -11.72 -20.62 -2.21
C ILE A 140 -11.43 -20.01 -3.57
N ASN A 141 -10.36 -20.46 -4.24
CA ASN A 141 -9.95 -19.93 -5.55
C ASN A 141 -10.93 -20.29 -6.69
N ALA A 142 -11.66 -21.39 -6.55
CA ALA A 142 -12.74 -21.78 -7.48
C ALA A 142 -14.09 -21.14 -7.15
N SER A 143 -14.19 -20.38 -6.05
CA SER A 143 -15.44 -19.87 -5.49
C SER A 143 -15.38 -18.36 -5.25
N THR A 144 -16.44 -17.80 -4.64
CA THR A 144 -16.61 -16.35 -4.40
C THR A 144 -15.64 -15.76 -3.38
N GLY A 145 -14.97 -16.57 -2.56
CA GLY A 145 -13.97 -16.13 -1.58
C GLY A 145 -12.60 -15.78 -2.18
N ARG A 146 -12.41 -16.01 -3.48
CA ARG A 146 -11.16 -15.76 -4.20
C ARG A 146 -10.68 -14.32 -4.05
N ASN A 147 -9.39 -14.16 -3.73
CA ASN A 147 -8.74 -12.85 -3.68
C ASN A 147 -7.25 -12.94 -4.04
N ASN A 148 -6.57 -11.81 -4.17
CA ASN A 148 -5.16 -11.76 -4.54
C ASN A 148 -4.27 -12.65 -3.64
N SER A 149 -4.57 -12.71 -2.34
CA SER A 149 -3.75 -13.49 -1.41
C SER A 149 -3.95 -14.99 -1.60
N THR A 150 -5.19 -15.45 -1.78
CA THR A 150 -5.48 -16.87 -2.00
C THR A 150 -4.89 -17.38 -3.32
N GLU A 151 -4.91 -16.56 -4.37
CA GLU A 151 -4.34 -16.92 -5.68
C GLU A 151 -2.81 -16.85 -5.73
N ASN A 152 -2.20 -15.83 -5.10
CA ASN A 152 -0.80 -15.48 -5.37
C ASN A 152 0.12 -15.60 -4.17
N LYS A 153 -0.39 -15.96 -2.97
CA LYS A 153 0.45 -16.01 -1.76
C LYS A 153 0.38 -17.34 -1.02
N PHE A 154 -0.78 -17.96 -0.90
CA PHE A 154 -0.91 -19.17 -0.07
C PHE A 154 -0.05 -20.30 -0.56
N ALA A 155 -0.23 -20.79 -1.78
CA ALA A 155 0.56 -21.89 -2.31
C ALA A 155 2.06 -21.54 -2.50
N GLN A 156 2.34 -20.28 -2.84
CA GLN A 156 3.69 -19.85 -3.21
C GLN A 156 4.58 -19.55 -2.01
N PHE A 157 4.03 -19.07 -0.88
CA PHE A 157 4.81 -18.53 0.24
C PHE A 157 4.34 -19.00 1.61
N ILE A 158 3.06 -19.31 1.80
CA ILE A 158 2.48 -19.61 3.13
C ILE A 158 2.47 -21.11 3.38
N LEU A 159 1.81 -21.89 2.54
CA LEU A 159 1.66 -23.35 2.75
C LEU A 159 2.99 -24.11 2.64
N ASN A 160 3.96 -23.57 1.92
CA ASN A 160 5.32 -24.12 1.84
C ASN A 160 6.28 -23.57 2.91
N GLY A 161 5.81 -22.69 3.81
CA GLY A 161 6.58 -22.14 4.91
C GLY A 161 7.69 -21.14 4.54
N LYS A 162 7.75 -20.65 3.29
CA LYS A 162 8.84 -19.75 2.84
C LYS A 162 8.72 -18.32 3.33
N PHE A 163 7.50 -17.79 3.45
CA PHE A 163 7.21 -16.42 3.92
C PHE A 163 8.13 -15.36 3.33
N ASN A 164 8.26 -15.32 2.01
CA ASN A 164 9.21 -14.46 1.30
C ASN A 164 8.59 -13.81 0.05
N ALA A 165 7.36 -13.33 0.18
CA ALA A 165 6.66 -12.62 -0.90
C ALA A 165 7.29 -11.24 -1.23
N GLY A 166 8.16 -10.72 -0.37
CA GLY A 166 8.99 -9.54 -0.65
C GLY A 166 8.35 -8.22 -0.25
N PHE A 167 7.42 -8.22 0.71
CA PHE A 167 6.86 -7.00 1.28
C PHE A 167 6.86 -7.09 2.82
N ALA A 168 7.44 -6.08 3.48
CA ALA A 168 7.59 -6.11 4.93
C ALA A 168 6.27 -5.90 5.67
N LEU A 169 6.07 -6.63 6.76
CA LEU A 169 4.90 -6.58 7.63
C LEU A 169 4.69 -5.17 8.21
N GLY A 170 5.75 -4.50 8.67
CA GLY A 170 5.67 -3.12 9.16
C GLY A 170 5.26 -2.10 8.09
N LEU A 171 5.59 -2.33 6.81
CA LEU A 171 5.10 -1.49 5.73
C LEU A 171 3.59 -1.69 5.51
N MET A 172 3.08 -2.92 5.66
CA MET A 172 1.64 -3.17 5.60
C MET A 172 0.91 -2.52 6.79
N ALA A 173 1.43 -2.65 8.01
CA ALA A 173 0.87 -2.01 9.21
C ALA A 173 0.85 -0.47 9.07
N LYS A 174 1.92 0.12 8.51
CA LYS A 174 1.98 1.55 8.17
C LYS A 174 0.87 1.92 7.17
N ASP A 175 0.73 1.18 6.08
CA ASP A 175 -0.26 1.49 5.05
C ASP A 175 -1.69 1.36 5.58
N LEU A 176 -1.96 0.39 6.48
CA LEU A 176 -3.23 0.27 7.20
C LEU A 176 -3.49 1.48 8.12
N THR A 177 -2.46 1.97 8.83
CA THR A 177 -2.57 3.18 9.63
C THR A 177 -3.00 4.37 8.77
N LEU A 178 -2.32 4.57 7.62
CA LEU A 178 -2.66 5.65 6.70
C LEU A 178 -4.05 5.49 6.07
N ALA A 179 -4.52 4.25 5.84
CA ALA A 179 -5.87 4.00 5.35
C ALA A 179 -6.92 4.41 6.39
N MET A 180 -6.68 4.14 7.68
CA MET A 180 -7.59 4.57 8.75
C MET A 180 -7.56 6.09 8.97
N GLU A 181 -6.41 6.76 8.82
CA GLU A 181 -6.34 8.22 8.81
C GLU A 181 -7.20 8.83 7.66
N VAL A 182 -7.24 8.18 6.49
CA VAL A 182 -8.11 8.60 5.39
C VAL A 182 -9.58 8.39 5.75
N ALA A 183 -9.94 7.26 6.38
CA ALA A 183 -11.30 6.98 6.81
C ALA A 183 -11.78 8.02 7.83
N GLU A 184 -10.95 8.36 8.82
CA GLU A 184 -11.22 9.41 9.81
C GLU A 184 -11.42 10.78 9.14
N ALA A 185 -10.53 11.18 8.21
CA ALA A 185 -10.63 12.42 7.47
C ALA A 185 -11.91 12.52 6.59
N CYS A 186 -12.46 11.37 6.22
CA CYS A 186 -13.71 11.24 5.46
C CYS A 186 -14.93 10.98 6.35
N HIS A 187 -14.77 10.92 7.68
CA HIS A 187 -15.84 10.59 8.65
C HIS A 187 -16.51 9.22 8.38
N VAL A 188 -15.73 8.24 7.91
CA VAL A 188 -16.18 6.85 7.72
C VAL A 188 -15.70 6.01 8.90
N PRO A 189 -16.58 5.33 9.66
CA PRO A 189 -16.20 4.55 10.84
C PRO A 189 -15.18 3.43 10.57
N ALA A 190 -15.26 2.75 9.43
CA ALA A 190 -14.34 1.72 8.96
C ALA A 190 -14.00 0.64 10.01
N GLU A 191 -15.00 0.12 10.71
CA GLU A 191 -14.84 -0.84 11.83
C GLU A 191 -13.94 -2.03 11.49
N LEU A 192 -14.18 -2.68 10.34
CA LEU A 192 -13.32 -3.78 9.86
C LEU A 192 -11.88 -3.32 9.62
N GLY A 193 -11.70 -2.09 9.15
CA GLY A 193 -10.38 -1.50 8.95
C GLY A 193 -9.61 -1.35 10.25
N HIS A 194 -10.24 -0.84 11.29
CA HIS A 194 -9.63 -0.74 12.62
C HIS A 194 -9.31 -2.10 13.23
N ALA A 195 -10.21 -3.09 13.10
CA ALA A 195 -9.96 -4.46 13.56
C ALA A 195 -8.77 -5.09 12.81
N THR A 196 -8.71 -4.92 11.48
CA THR A 196 -7.59 -5.37 10.65
C THR A 196 -6.28 -4.70 11.09
N LEU A 197 -6.25 -3.37 11.25
CA LEU A 197 -5.08 -2.65 11.72
C LEU A 197 -4.59 -3.15 13.08
N ALA A 198 -5.51 -3.39 14.02
CA ALA A 198 -5.17 -3.91 15.35
C ALA A 198 -4.50 -5.30 15.28
N LEU A 199 -5.02 -6.20 14.45
CA LEU A 199 -4.42 -7.52 14.21
C LEU A 199 -3.01 -7.40 13.62
N TRP A 200 -2.83 -6.57 12.59
CA TRP A 200 -1.53 -6.37 11.94
C TRP A 200 -0.50 -5.72 12.87
N LYS A 201 -0.90 -4.79 13.74
CA LYS A 201 -0.01 -4.20 14.75
C LYS A 201 0.43 -5.21 15.81
N LYS A 202 -0.48 -6.11 16.24
CA LYS A 202 -0.11 -7.21 17.14
C LYS A 202 0.91 -8.15 16.50
N ALA A 203 0.69 -8.52 15.25
CA ALA A 203 1.63 -9.34 14.50
C ALA A 203 2.99 -8.64 14.30
N GLU A 204 3.01 -7.34 13.99
CA GLU A 204 4.24 -6.54 13.91
C GLU A 204 5.01 -6.54 15.22
N SER A 205 4.32 -6.38 16.34
CA SER A 205 4.94 -6.42 17.67
C SER A 205 5.55 -7.79 18.02
N ALA A 206 4.90 -8.88 17.58
CA ALA A 206 5.34 -10.24 17.87
C ALA A 206 6.45 -10.73 16.93
N LEU A 207 6.39 -10.41 15.64
CA LEU A 207 7.27 -10.94 14.60
C LEU A 207 8.36 -9.95 14.16
N GLY A 208 8.18 -8.67 14.48
CA GLY A 208 9.06 -7.58 14.04
C GLY A 208 8.68 -6.97 12.69
N ALA A 209 8.94 -5.67 12.54
CA ALA A 209 8.57 -4.89 11.35
C ALA A 209 9.21 -5.37 10.04
N LYS A 210 10.34 -6.08 10.11
CA LYS A 210 11.08 -6.59 8.94
C LYS A 210 10.59 -7.95 8.46
N ALA A 211 9.75 -8.66 9.23
CA ALA A 211 9.12 -9.91 8.83
C ALA A 211 8.36 -9.73 7.50
N ASP A 212 8.27 -10.79 6.70
CA ASP A 212 7.45 -10.73 5.48
C ASP A 212 5.97 -10.65 5.85
N HIS A 213 5.19 -9.87 5.13
CA HIS A 213 3.77 -9.69 5.44
C HIS A 213 2.94 -10.98 5.36
N THR A 214 3.43 -12.01 4.68
CA THR A 214 2.78 -13.34 4.64
C THR A 214 2.90 -14.08 5.97
N GLU A 215 3.82 -13.67 6.85
CA GLU A 215 3.95 -14.23 8.20
C GLU A 215 2.76 -13.90 9.13
N ILE A 216 1.85 -13.02 8.71
CA ILE A 216 0.56 -12.85 9.39
C ILE A 216 -0.17 -14.20 9.54
N ALA A 217 -0.05 -15.11 8.56
CA ALA A 217 -0.63 -16.44 8.64
C ALA A 217 0.03 -17.30 9.73
N ARG A 218 1.36 -17.17 9.92
CA ARG A 218 2.07 -17.81 11.04
C ARG A 218 1.59 -17.26 12.38
N TYR A 219 1.50 -15.94 12.49
CA TYR A 219 1.00 -15.28 13.69
C TYR A 219 -0.40 -15.78 14.09
N VAL A 220 -1.33 -15.85 13.13
CA VAL A 220 -2.68 -16.38 13.34
C VAL A 220 -2.64 -17.85 13.82
N ASN A 221 -1.76 -18.67 13.27
CA ASN A 221 -1.61 -20.07 13.66
C ASN A 221 -1.09 -20.24 15.09
N GLU A 222 -0.25 -19.34 15.58
CA GLU A 222 0.34 -19.38 16.92
C GLU A 222 -0.59 -18.89 18.04
N GLN A 223 -1.72 -18.22 17.70
CA GLN A 223 -2.69 -17.72 18.67
C GLN A 223 -3.73 -18.78 19.11
N GLY A 224 -3.76 -19.95 18.55
CA GLY A 224 -4.68 -21.07 18.80
C GLY A 224 -3.99 -22.40 18.86
#